data_ec983a8000aa7920fbb0e4f75034d633
#
_entry.id   ec983a8000aa7920fbb0e4f75034d633
#
_cell.length_a   1.000
_cell.length_b   1.000
_cell.length_c   1.000
_cell.angle_alpha   90.00
_cell.angle_beta   90.00
_cell.angle_gamma   90.00
#
_symmetry.space_group_name_H-M   'P 1'
#
loop_
_entity.id
_entity.type
_entity.pdbx_description
1 polymer ?
#
loop_
_entity_poly.entity_id
_entity_poly.type
_entity_poly.pdbx_seq_one_letter_code
_entity_poly.pdbx_strand_id
1 'polypeptide(L)'
;MNTNTITANTVNTNTVAVGMPGKDGVITVKDANGKDGVSINGKDGSIGLNGKDGSSATITTVQGNPGVNGTPGTTMDRIQYTDNSGTPHQVATLDDGMKYGGDTGAVINKKLNQQVNVVGGITDVTKLAANDNIGVVSDGSNNLKVRLAKDLDGLESVTVKNASGNSTVVNGNGVTITSPSGDTVSLSDKGLDNGGNVIKNVAAGKDGTDAVNVDQLNKTVSNVVNAAGDAVAQVNNKVDKLGDRVNKGLAGAAAMAGLEFMDIGINQATVAAAVGGYRGTHAVAVGVQAAPTENTRINAKVAMTPGSRTETMYSIGASYRFNWR
;
A
#
# COMPACT_ATOMS: atom_id res chain seq x y z
N MET A 1 -31.98 59.42 -77.88
CA MET A 1 -31.85 58.27 -78.80
C MET A 1 -32.55 57.08 -78.14
N ASN A 2 -33.59 56.59 -78.79
CA ASN A 2 -34.24 55.38 -78.32
C ASN A 2 -33.71 54.22 -79.20
N THR A 3 -32.52 53.69 -78.94
CA THR A 3 -31.89 52.62 -79.72
C THR A 3 -31.99 51.31 -78.96
N ASN A 4 -32.47 50.27 -79.60
CA ASN A 4 -32.56 48.92 -78.98
C ASN A 4 -31.18 48.24 -78.85
N THR A 5 -30.13 48.77 -79.53
CA THR A 5 -28.77 48.20 -79.51
C THR A 5 -27.74 49.31 -79.50
N ILE A 6 -26.74 49.25 -78.65
CA ILE A 6 -25.55 50.08 -78.68
C ILE A 6 -24.38 49.12 -79.02
N THR A 7 -23.67 49.33 -80.11
CA THR A 7 -22.44 48.62 -80.46
C THR A 7 -21.27 49.58 -80.27
N ALA A 8 -20.41 49.35 -79.27
CA ALA A 8 -19.28 50.22 -78.99
C ALA A 8 -18.13 49.36 -78.41
N ASN A 9 -16.88 49.70 -78.79
CA ASN A 9 -15.69 49.05 -78.22
C ASN A 9 -15.48 49.49 -76.76
N THR A 10 -15.95 50.68 -76.39
CA THR A 10 -15.83 51.24 -75.05
C THR A 10 -17.05 52.10 -74.81
N VAL A 11 -17.62 51.93 -73.56
CA VAL A 11 -18.68 52.80 -73.04
C VAL A 11 -18.11 53.56 -71.88
N ASN A 12 -17.88 54.86 -72.04
CA ASN A 12 -17.42 55.75 -70.93
C ASN A 12 -18.62 56.52 -70.39
N THR A 13 -19.04 56.16 -69.22
CA THR A 13 -20.18 56.77 -68.51
C THR A 13 -19.98 56.71 -67.02
N ASN A 14 -20.51 57.69 -66.25
CA ASN A 14 -20.46 57.65 -64.84
C ASN A 14 -21.41 56.60 -64.25
N THR A 15 -22.42 56.17 -64.95
CA THR A 15 -23.43 55.23 -64.53
C THR A 15 -23.97 54.42 -65.71
N VAL A 16 -24.11 53.14 -65.52
CA VAL A 16 -24.85 52.26 -66.48
C VAL A 16 -26.03 51.70 -65.68
N ALA A 17 -27.23 52.08 -66.04
CA ALA A 17 -28.45 51.52 -65.51
C ALA A 17 -29.02 50.51 -66.53
N VAL A 18 -29.21 49.27 -66.09
CA VAL A 18 -29.74 48.25 -66.99
C VAL A 18 -31.07 47.74 -66.38
N GLY A 19 -32.13 47.81 -67.18
CA GLY A 19 -33.51 47.62 -66.78
C GLY A 19 -34.28 48.94 -66.73
N MET A 20 -35.59 48.85 -66.62
CA MET A 20 -36.50 50.01 -66.48
C MET A 20 -37.77 49.57 -65.74
N PRO A 21 -38.57 50.51 -65.25
CA PRO A 21 -39.85 50.18 -64.61
C PRO A 21 -40.65 49.20 -65.46
N GLY A 22 -40.99 48.04 -64.89
CA GLY A 22 -41.72 46.94 -65.50
C GLY A 22 -40.92 45.97 -66.38
N LYS A 23 -39.56 46.13 -66.46
CA LYS A 23 -38.65 45.23 -67.20
C LYS A 23 -37.38 45.02 -66.40
N ASP A 24 -37.12 43.76 -66.05
CA ASP A 24 -35.90 43.37 -65.30
C ASP A 24 -34.67 43.58 -66.22
N GLY A 25 -33.59 44.09 -65.69
CA GLY A 25 -32.31 44.24 -66.37
C GLY A 25 -31.41 43.05 -66.19
N VAL A 26 -30.69 42.64 -67.23
CA VAL A 26 -29.67 41.60 -67.20
C VAL A 26 -28.40 42.09 -67.81
N ILE A 27 -27.26 41.90 -67.15
CA ILE A 27 -25.92 42.08 -67.76
C ILE A 27 -25.32 40.71 -67.97
N THR A 28 -24.90 40.41 -69.19
CA THR A 28 -24.23 39.18 -69.56
C THR A 28 -22.85 39.46 -70.14
N VAL A 29 -21.81 38.87 -69.57
CA VAL A 29 -20.45 38.89 -70.13
C VAL A 29 -20.19 37.53 -70.76
N LYS A 30 -19.88 37.57 -72.06
CA LYS A 30 -19.64 36.37 -72.86
C LYS A 30 -18.17 36.10 -73.01
N ASP A 31 -17.82 34.84 -73.16
CA ASP A 31 -16.46 34.42 -73.56
C ASP A 31 -16.23 34.66 -75.09
N ALA A 32 -15.01 34.38 -75.59
CA ALA A 32 -14.65 34.54 -77.00
C ALA A 32 -15.45 33.65 -77.96
N ASN A 33 -16.13 32.61 -77.47
CA ASN A 33 -16.98 31.70 -78.18
C ASN A 33 -18.47 32.11 -78.19
N GLY A 34 -18.76 33.22 -77.49
CA GLY A 34 -20.13 33.70 -77.34
C GLY A 34 -20.92 33.04 -76.20
N LYS A 35 -20.31 32.18 -75.35
CA LYS A 35 -20.95 31.53 -74.19
C LYS A 35 -20.97 32.51 -73.05
N ASP A 36 -22.07 32.50 -72.26
CA ASP A 36 -22.23 33.33 -71.09
C ASP A 36 -21.23 32.87 -69.99
N GLY A 37 -20.33 33.76 -69.59
CA GLY A 37 -19.37 33.56 -68.51
C GLY A 37 -19.86 34.12 -67.18
N VAL A 38 -20.41 35.32 -67.18
CA VAL A 38 -21.01 35.98 -66.03
C VAL A 38 -22.34 36.58 -66.43
N SER A 39 -23.35 36.43 -65.54
CA SER A 39 -24.63 37.13 -65.71
C SER A 39 -24.99 37.83 -64.40
N ILE A 40 -25.51 39.04 -64.46
CA ILE A 40 -26.06 39.80 -63.28
C ILE A 40 -27.54 39.97 -63.59
N ASN A 41 -28.39 39.46 -62.75
CA ASN A 41 -29.83 39.49 -62.95
C ASN A 41 -30.49 40.49 -61.99
N GLY A 42 -31.09 41.52 -62.49
CA GLY A 42 -31.77 42.55 -61.72
C GLY A 42 -33.11 42.10 -61.11
N LYS A 43 -33.66 40.98 -61.58
CA LYS A 43 -34.93 40.46 -61.03
C LYS A 43 -34.84 39.92 -59.59
N ASP A 44 -33.78 39.16 -59.35
CA ASP A 44 -33.57 38.45 -58.10
C ASP A 44 -32.25 38.79 -57.39
N GLY A 45 -31.47 39.73 -57.98
CA GLY A 45 -30.19 40.17 -57.45
C GLY A 45 -29.10 39.11 -57.52
N SER A 46 -29.26 38.05 -58.35
CA SER A 46 -28.29 36.99 -58.46
C SER A 46 -27.14 37.31 -59.41
N ILE A 47 -25.98 36.68 -59.19
CA ILE A 47 -24.82 36.68 -60.07
C ILE A 47 -24.53 35.23 -60.51
N GLY A 48 -24.71 34.94 -61.74
CA GLY A 48 -24.37 33.65 -62.34
C GLY A 48 -22.91 33.64 -62.78
N LEU A 49 -22.17 32.59 -62.46
CA LEU A 49 -20.78 32.33 -62.88
C LEU A 49 -20.74 31.02 -63.59
N ASN A 50 -20.23 31.02 -64.82
CA ASN A 50 -20.02 29.82 -65.67
C ASN A 50 -18.50 29.64 -65.88
N GLY A 51 -17.92 28.64 -65.24
CA GLY A 51 -16.50 28.33 -65.29
C GLY A 51 -16.13 27.72 -66.65
N LYS A 52 -14.84 27.85 -67.01
CA LYS A 52 -14.26 27.37 -68.26
C LYS A 52 -14.38 25.84 -68.38
N ASP A 53 -14.35 25.11 -67.30
CA ASP A 53 -14.42 23.65 -67.22
C ASP A 53 -15.85 23.11 -67.14
N GLY A 54 -16.86 23.97 -67.34
CA GLY A 54 -18.27 23.61 -67.22
C GLY A 54 -18.87 23.66 -65.80
N SER A 55 -18.08 24.03 -64.82
CA SER A 55 -18.63 24.31 -63.48
C SER A 55 -19.45 25.59 -63.50
N SER A 56 -20.55 25.67 -62.77
CA SER A 56 -21.36 26.87 -62.67
C SER A 56 -21.83 27.07 -61.21
N ALA A 57 -22.02 28.33 -60.85
CA ALA A 57 -22.60 28.71 -59.55
C ALA A 57 -23.46 29.98 -59.71
N THR A 58 -24.52 30.05 -58.93
CA THR A 58 -25.33 31.27 -58.81
C THR A 58 -25.12 31.83 -57.44
N ILE A 59 -24.70 33.09 -57.30
CA ILE A 59 -24.49 33.79 -56.06
C ILE A 59 -25.71 34.68 -55.78
N THR A 60 -26.27 34.55 -54.58
CA THR A 60 -27.41 35.35 -54.08
C THR A 60 -27.19 35.75 -52.61
N THR A 61 -28.03 36.62 -52.10
CA THR A 61 -28.14 36.91 -50.69
C THR A 61 -29.38 36.20 -50.12
N VAL A 62 -29.24 35.61 -48.94
CA VAL A 62 -30.33 34.92 -48.23
C VAL A 62 -30.29 35.24 -46.75
N GLN A 63 -31.44 35.07 -46.09
CA GLN A 63 -31.50 35.04 -44.64
C GLN A 63 -31.05 33.67 -44.13
N GLY A 64 -29.96 33.62 -43.42
CA GLY A 64 -29.36 32.39 -42.90
C GLY A 64 -29.13 32.43 -41.39
N ASN A 65 -28.45 31.38 -40.89
CA ASN A 65 -28.14 31.25 -39.45
C ASN A 65 -27.34 32.45 -38.91
N PRO A 66 -27.64 32.90 -37.66
CA PRO A 66 -27.08 34.16 -37.10
C PRO A 66 -25.62 34.02 -36.63
N GLY A 67 -24.91 32.93 -36.93
CA GLY A 67 -23.56 32.67 -36.44
C GLY A 67 -23.52 32.01 -35.06
N VAL A 68 -22.30 31.80 -34.56
CA VAL A 68 -22.10 30.97 -33.33
C VAL A 68 -22.62 31.63 -32.03
N ASN A 69 -22.68 32.95 -32.00
CA ASN A 69 -23.17 33.74 -30.87
C ASN A 69 -24.54 34.39 -31.14
N GLY A 70 -25.18 34.07 -32.26
CA GLY A 70 -26.49 34.61 -32.60
C GLY A 70 -27.60 34.11 -31.66
N THR A 71 -28.59 34.95 -31.47
CA THR A 71 -29.79 34.59 -30.70
C THR A 71 -30.58 33.50 -31.44
N PRO A 72 -30.98 32.42 -30.77
CA PRO A 72 -31.82 31.40 -31.40
C PRO A 72 -33.09 32.00 -32.01
N GLY A 73 -33.40 31.60 -33.25
CA GLY A 73 -34.58 32.12 -33.97
C GLY A 73 -34.38 33.41 -34.71
N THR A 74 -33.20 34.07 -34.63
CA THR A 74 -32.82 35.20 -35.50
C THR A 74 -32.10 34.73 -36.72
N THR A 75 -32.02 35.60 -37.73
CA THR A 75 -31.29 35.40 -38.98
C THR A 75 -30.34 36.56 -39.26
N MET A 76 -29.40 36.36 -40.17
CA MET A 76 -28.52 37.39 -40.74
C MET A 76 -28.43 37.24 -42.23
N ASP A 77 -28.11 38.33 -42.92
CA ASP A 77 -27.84 38.32 -44.36
C ASP A 77 -26.57 37.51 -44.66
N ARG A 78 -26.70 36.55 -45.58
CA ARG A 78 -25.58 35.68 -46.00
C ARG A 78 -25.44 35.64 -47.50
N ILE A 79 -24.22 35.57 -47.97
CA ILE A 79 -23.95 35.23 -49.35
C ILE A 79 -24.18 33.70 -49.48
N GLN A 80 -24.99 33.30 -50.40
CA GLN A 80 -25.24 31.92 -50.80
C GLN A 80 -24.80 31.73 -52.23
N TYR A 81 -24.13 30.63 -52.51
CA TYR A 81 -24.00 30.16 -53.90
C TYR A 81 -24.75 28.85 -54.07
N THR A 82 -25.36 28.70 -55.22
CA THR A 82 -25.97 27.43 -55.63
C THR A 82 -25.05 26.81 -56.69
N ASP A 83 -24.63 25.57 -56.44
CA ASP A 83 -23.71 24.86 -57.28
C ASP A 83 -24.41 24.33 -58.58
N ASN A 84 -23.64 23.68 -59.43
CA ASN A 84 -24.14 23.12 -60.71
C ASN A 84 -25.22 22.04 -60.55
N SER A 85 -25.29 21.38 -59.38
CA SER A 85 -26.33 20.39 -59.04
C SER A 85 -27.61 21.02 -58.49
N GLY A 86 -27.62 22.33 -58.31
CA GLY A 86 -28.73 23.05 -57.69
C GLY A 86 -28.69 23.06 -56.15
N THR A 87 -27.57 22.63 -55.55
CA THR A 87 -27.43 22.58 -54.07
C THR A 87 -27.00 23.97 -53.57
N PRO A 88 -27.72 24.57 -52.59
CA PRO A 88 -27.35 25.84 -51.99
C PRO A 88 -26.28 25.66 -50.89
N HIS A 89 -25.26 26.53 -50.93
CA HIS A 89 -24.17 26.60 -49.95
C HIS A 89 -24.04 28.02 -49.40
N GLN A 90 -24.09 28.20 -48.09
CA GLN A 90 -23.88 29.49 -47.46
C GLN A 90 -22.38 29.74 -47.26
N VAL A 91 -21.93 30.94 -47.59
CA VAL A 91 -20.54 31.35 -47.34
C VAL A 91 -20.41 31.68 -45.85
N ALA A 92 -19.41 31.08 -45.20
CA ALA A 92 -19.09 31.36 -43.79
C ALA A 92 -18.62 32.79 -43.63
N THR A 93 -19.03 33.42 -42.55
CA THR A 93 -18.62 34.76 -42.13
C THR A 93 -17.76 34.69 -40.86
N LEU A 94 -17.18 35.78 -40.43
CA LEU A 94 -16.46 35.87 -39.16
C LEU A 94 -17.38 35.63 -37.92
N ASP A 95 -18.70 35.69 -38.11
CA ASP A 95 -19.68 35.40 -37.05
C ASP A 95 -19.93 33.88 -36.89
N ASP A 96 -19.54 33.09 -37.87
CA ASP A 96 -19.55 31.64 -37.74
C ASP A 96 -18.39 31.17 -36.85
N GLY A 97 -18.41 29.93 -36.43
CA GLY A 97 -17.39 29.39 -35.53
C GLY A 97 -17.70 28.02 -34.97
N MET A 98 -17.03 27.70 -33.91
CA MET A 98 -17.13 26.41 -33.21
C MET A 98 -17.69 26.55 -31.80
N LYS A 99 -18.36 25.50 -31.38
CA LYS A 99 -18.83 25.35 -29.98
C LYS A 99 -18.01 24.27 -29.31
N TYR A 100 -17.45 24.59 -28.14
CA TYR A 100 -16.66 23.68 -27.34
C TYR A 100 -17.38 23.41 -26.02
N GLY A 101 -17.59 22.16 -25.70
CA GLY A 101 -18.20 21.72 -24.45
C GLY A 101 -17.25 20.83 -23.66
N GLY A 102 -17.43 20.79 -22.35
CA GLY A 102 -16.80 19.85 -21.44
C GLY A 102 -17.85 19.02 -20.72
N ASP A 103 -17.43 18.13 -19.82
CA ASP A 103 -18.34 17.36 -18.96
C ASP A 103 -19.16 18.29 -18.04
N THR A 104 -18.64 19.46 -17.71
CA THR A 104 -19.29 20.48 -16.88
C THR A 104 -18.96 21.87 -17.42
N GLY A 105 -19.70 22.87 -16.98
CA GLY A 105 -19.50 24.26 -17.40
C GLY A 105 -20.33 24.68 -18.60
N ALA A 106 -20.33 25.97 -18.90
CA ALA A 106 -21.03 26.52 -20.03
C ALA A 106 -20.31 26.24 -21.36
N VAL A 107 -21.06 26.10 -22.44
CA VAL A 107 -20.50 25.96 -23.79
C VAL A 107 -19.71 27.23 -24.15
N ILE A 108 -18.50 27.03 -24.64
CA ILE A 108 -17.63 28.10 -25.14
C ILE A 108 -17.92 28.32 -26.63
N ASN A 109 -18.51 29.44 -26.98
CA ASN A 109 -18.75 29.84 -28.38
C ASN A 109 -17.57 30.67 -28.87
N LYS A 110 -16.91 30.24 -29.94
CA LYS A 110 -15.78 30.93 -30.56
C LYS A 110 -16.05 31.22 -32.04
N LYS A 111 -15.99 32.50 -32.41
CA LYS A 111 -16.06 32.92 -33.81
C LYS A 111 -14.79 32.50 -34.57
N LEU A 112 -14.85 32.53 -35.91
CA LEU A 112 -13.66 32.31 -36.73
C LEU A 112 -12.56 33.31 -36.32
N ASN A 113 -11.30 32.87 -36.31
CA ASN A 113 -10.10 33.60 -35.90
C ASN A 113 -10.01 33.88 -34.39
N GLN A 114 -10.90 33.32 -33.53
CA GLN A 114 -10.76 33.39 -32.10
C GLN A 114 -10.05 32.15 -31.54
N GLN A 115 -9.15 32.36 -30.61
CA GLN A 115 -8.37 31.30 -29.96
C GLN A 115 -9.17 30.57 -28.87
N VAL A 116 -9.01 29.26 -28.80
CA VAL A 116 -9.41 28.41 -27.66
C VAL A 116 -8.14 27.88 -26.99
N ASN A 117 -8.05 28.01 -25.70
CA ASN A 117 -6.95 27.46 -24.91
C ASN A 117 -7.41 26.23 -24.13
N VAL A 118 -6.67 25.14 -24.24
CA VAL A 118 -6.77 24.00 -23.35
C VAL A 118 -5.65 24.16 -22.32
N VAL A 119 -6.00 24.33 -21.07
CA VAL A 119 -5.03 24.65 -20.01
C VAL A 119 -5.11 23.62 -18.87
N GLY A 120 -3.96 23.14 -18.40
CA GLY A 120 -3.84 22.22 -17.28
C GLY A 120 -3.42 22.88 -15.95
N GLY A 121 -3.20 24.22 -15.95
CA GLY A 121 -2.81 24.98 -14.76
C GLY A 121 -1.32 24.93 -14.39
N ILE A 122 -0.52 24.08 -15.02
CA ILE A 122 0.94 24.03 -14.83
C ILE A 122 1.62 24.81 -15.97
N THR A 123 2.34 25.87 -15.61
CA THR A 123 3.04 26.75 -16.55
C THR A 123 4.54 26.42 -16.68
N ASP A 124 5.09 25.71 -15.71
CA ASP A 124 6.49 25.26 -15.71
C ASP A 124 6.59 23.89 -16.39
N VAL A 125 7.11 23.86 -17.60
CA VAL A 125 7.25 22.63 -18.40
C VAL A 125 8.17 21.58 -17.75
N THR A 126 9.07 21.99 -16.86
CA THR A 126 9.95 21.04 -16.14
C THR A 126 9.20 20.19 -15.12
N LYS A 127 7.98 20.61 -14.74
CA LYS A 127 7.08 19.87 -13.84
C LYS A 127 6.10 18.96 -14.57
N LEU A 128 6.17 18.89 -15.88
CA LEU A 128 5.35 18.00 -16.68
C LEU A 128 6.13 16.71 -16.98
N ALA A 129 5.45 15.57 -16.87
CA ALA A 129 6.02 14.30 -17.32
C ALA A 129 6.36 14.39 -18.82
N ALA A 130 7.53 13.87 -19.19
CA ALA A 130 7.98 13.86 -20.59
C ALA A 130 7.29 12.77 -21.41
N ASN A 131 6.69 11.77 -20.78
CA ASN A 131 6.09 10.61 -21.42
C ASN A 131 4.58 10.77 -21.65
N ASP A 132 4.04 10.04 -22.62
CA ASP A 132 2.65 10.10 -23.03
C ASP A 132 1.71 9.38 -22.05
N ASN A 133 1.39 10.08 -20.95
CA ASN A 133 0.51 9.58 -19.89
C ASN A 133 -0.98 9.86 -20.12
N ILE A 134 -1.29 10.68 -21.15
CA ILE A 134 -2.66 11.10 -21.49
C ILE A 134 -2.94 10.76 -22.95
N GLY A 135 -4.00 10.02 -23.18
CA GLY A 135 -4.50 9.71 -24.51
C GLY A 135 -5.82 10.43 -24.79
N VAL A 136 -6.08 10.77 -26.08
CA VAL A 136 -7.34 11.33 -26.54
C VAL A 136 -7.98 10.36 -27.52
N VAL A 137 -9.20 9.94 -27.23
CA VAL A 137 -9.94 8.96 -28.05
C VAL A 137 -11.23 9.59 -28.54
N SER A 138 -11.46 9.57 -29.87
CA SER A 138 -12.76 9.90 -30.45
C SER A 138 -13.78 8.81 -30.15
N ASP A 139 -15.02 9.19 -29.82
CA ASP A 139 -16.12 8.25 -29.68
C ASP A 139 -16.87 7.98 -31.02
N GLY A 140 -16.35 8.53 -32.11
CA GLY A 140 -16.96 8.42 -33.44
C GLY A 140 -18.16 9.34 -33.67
N SER A 141 -18.46 10.22 -32.72
CA SER A 141 -19.54 11.20 -32.77
C SER A 141 -19.02 12.61 -32.44
N ASN A 142 -19.38 13.13 -31.25
CA ASN A 142 -19.12 14.52 -30.89
C ASN A 142 -18.07 14.68 -29.79
N ASN A 143 -17.52 13.59 -29.23
CA ASN A 143 -16.64 13.71 -28.10
C ASN A 143 -15.20 13.25 -28.39
N LEU A 144 -14.25 14.04 -27.94
CA LEU A 144 -12.86 13.66 -27.74
C LEU A 144 -12.66 13.34 -26.24
N LYS A 145 -12.57 12.06 -25.90
CA LYS A 145 -12.43 11.59 -24.52
C LYS A 145 -10.97 11.62 -24.10
N VAL A 146 -10.62 12.50 -23.20
CA VAL A 146 -9.29 12.56 -22.58
C VAL A 146 -9.21 11.45 -21.52
N ARG A 147 -8.20 10.59 -21.60
CA ARG A 147 -8.01 9.44 -20.71
C ARG A 147 -6.57 9.39 -20.20
N LEU A 148 -6.42 9.01 -18.94
CA LEU A 148 -5.14 8.67 -18.38
C LEU A 148 -4.70 7.29 -18.89
N ALA A 149 -3.42 7.10 -19.14
CA ALA A 149 -2.85 5.79 -19.45
C ALA A 149 -3.09 4.81 -18.31
N LYS A 150 -3.19 3.51 -18.61
CA LYS A 150 -3.30 2.47 -17.57
C LYS A 150 -2.02 2.37 -16.75
N ASP A 151 -0.90 2.45 -17.42
CA ASP A 151 0.42 2.48 -16.83
C ASP A 151 0.99 3.89 -17.00
N LEU A 152 1.37 4.51 -15.90
CA LEU A 152 1.98 5.84 -15.91
C LEU A 152 3.50 5.69 -15.88
N ASP A 153 4.18 6.39 -16.76
CA ASP A 153 5.64 6.33 -16.91
C ASP A 153 6.26 7.72 -16.79
N GLY A 154 7.52 7.76 -16.31
CA GLY A 154 8.28 9.00 -16.17
C GLY A 154 7.75 9.93 -15.07
N LEU A 155 6.97 9.44 -14.11
CA LEU A 155 6.57 10.21 -12.95
C LEU A 155 7.67 10.17 -11.88
N GLU A 156 8.02 11.31 -11.30
CA GLU A 156 8.93 11.38 -10.16
C GLU A 156 8.24 10.96 -8.86
N SER A 157 6.97 11.32 -8.69
CA SER A 157 6.17 10.92 -7.53
C SER A 157 4.67 11.07 -7.77
N VAL A 158 3.89 10.31 -6.98
CA VAL A 158 2.47 10.53 -6.77
C VAL A 158 2.27 10.95 -5.33
N THR A 159 1.78 12.16 -5.10
CA THR A 159 1.53 12.70 -3.77
C THR A 159 0.05 12.93 -3.55
N VAL A 160 -0.50 12.30 -2.51
CA VAL A 160 -1.88 12.50 -2.07
C VAL A 160 -1.86 13.18 -0.70
N LYS A 161 -2.60 14.28 -0.57
CA LYS A 161 -2.77 15.00 0.69
C LYS A 161 -4.25 15.10 1.05
N ASN A 162 -4.58 14.91 2.32
CA ASN A 162 -5.93 15.15 2.82
C ASN A 162 -6.05 16.54 3.49
N ALA A 163 -7.29 16.94 3.78
CA ALA A 163 -7.55 18.22 4.45
C ALA A 163 -6.95 18.33 5.86
N SER A 164 -6.69 17.19 6.52
CA SER A 164 -6.07 17.14 7.86
C SER A 164 -4.55 17.26 7.82
N GLY A 165 -3.94 17.40 6.63
CA GLY A 165 -2.50 17.57 6.47
C GLY A 165 -1.69 16.28 6.39
N ASN A 166 -2.32 15.09 6.43
CA ASN A 166 -1.60 13.85 6.13
C ASN A 166 -1.18 13.80 4.67
N SER A 167 0.01 13.32 4.41
CA SER A 167 0.56 13.17 3.06
C SER A 167 1.02 11.74 2.83
N THR A 168 0.63 11.16 1.70
CA THR A 168 1.18 9.90 1.20
C THR A 168 1.94 10.17 -0.09
N VAL A 169 3.19 9.78 -0.14
CA VAL A 169 4.07 9.90 -1.31
C VAL A 169 4.46 8.50 -1.77
N VAL A 170 4.27 8.24 -3.05
CA VAL A 170 4.80 7.06 -3.74
C VAL A 170 5.82 7.55 -4.76
N ASN A 171 7.05 7.08 -4.69
CA ASN A 171 8.14 7.43 -5.59
C ASN A 171 9.13 6.28 -5.77
N GLY A 172 10.25 6.51 -6.44
CA GLY A 172 11.28 5.50 -6.66
C GLY A 172 11.94 4.93 -5.38
N ASN A 173 11.77 5.58 -4.22
CA ASN A 173 12.28 5.09 -2.93
C ASN A 173 11.25 4.28 -2.14
N GLY A 174 10.00 4.20 -2.62
CA GLY A 174 8.93 3.45 -1.97
C GLY A 174 7.70 4.30 -1.64
N VAL A 175 7.03 3.92 -0.55
CA VAL A 175 5.82 4.60 -0.05
C VAL A 175 6.12 5.23 1.30
N THR A 176 5.84 6.52 1.45
CA THR A 176 5.95 7.24 2.72
C THR A 176 4.63 7.90 3.09
N ILE A 177 4.16 7.67 4.29
CA ILE A 177 2.99 8.34 4.88
C ILE A 177 3.51 9.24 5.99
N THR A 178 3.19 10.53 5.91
CA THR A 178 3.60 11.54 6.89
C THR A 178 2.37 12.13 7.55
N SER A 179 2.34 12.14 8.88
CA SER A 179 1.29 12.80 9.67
C SER A 179 1.55 14.32 9.78
N PRO A 180 0.58 15.12 10.19
CA PRO A 180 0.77 16.56 10.46
C PRO A 180 1.80 16.85 11.56
N SER A 181 2.00 15.91 12.51
CA SER A 181 3.02 15.99 13.56
C SER A 181 4.43 15.71 13.06
N GLY A 182 4.58 15.23 11.83
CA GLY A 182 5.86 14.85 11.26
C GLY A 182 6.23 13.38 11.42
N ASP A 183 5.39 12.58 12.10
CA ASP A 183 5.61 11.13 12.22
C ASP A 183 5.46 10.46 10.85
N THR A 184 6.33 9.49 10.57
CA THR A 184 6.35 8.82 9.29
C THR A 184 6.21 7.31 9.43
N VAL A 185 5.48 6.71 8.48
CA VAL A 185 5.51 5.27 8.19
C VAL A 185 6.02 5.11 6.77
N SER A 186 6.98 4.23 6.55
CA SER A 186 7.54 4.02 5.21
C SER A 186 7.74 2.55 4.87
N LEU A 187 7.58 2.24 3.58
CA LEU A 187 7.92 0.96 2.97
C LEU A 187 8.91 1.23 1.84
N SER A 188 10.11 0.70 1.96
CA SER A 188 11.22 0.91 1.02
C SER A 188 11.94 -0.40 0.71
N ASP A 189 13.00 -0.34 -0.08
CA ASP A 189 13.94 -1.45 -0.31
C ASP A 189 14.60 -1.99 0.98
N LYS A 190 14.60 -1.20 2.06
CA LYS A 190 15.10 -1.60 3.39
C LYS A 190 14.02 -2.23 4.29
N GLY A 191 12.80 -2.36 3.79
CA GLY A 191 11.66 -2.92 4.52
C GLY A 191 10.68 -1.87 5.03
N LEU A 192 9.89 -2.28 6.04
CA LEU A 192 8.87 -1.45 6.67
C LEU A 192 9.43 -0.74 7.91
N ASP A 193 9.39 0.58 7.90
CA ASP A 193 9.53 1.40 9.11
C ASP A 193 8.12 1.86 9.54
N ASN A 194 7.69 1.37 10.70
CA ASN A 194 6.35 1.65 11.23
C ASN A 194 6.28 2.93 12.08
N GLY A 195 7.36 3.70 12.18
CA GLY A 195 7.41 4.97 12.91
C GLY A 195 7.07 4.85 14.41
N GLY A 196 7.38 3.72 15.03
CA GLY A 196 7.01 3.45 16.43
C GLY A 196 5.54 3.12 16.69
N ASN A 197 4.71 3.02 15.65
CA ASN A 197 3.29 2.67 15.79
C ASN A 197 3.10 1.17 16.08
N VAL A 198 1.97 0.83 16.69
CA VAL A 198 1.59 -0.57 16.93
C VAL A 198 1.19 -1.24 15.62
N ILE A 199 1.75 -2.44 15.36
CA ILE A 199 1.28 -3.31 14.28
C ILE A 199 0.13 -4.16 14.82
N LYS A 200 -1.07 -4.00 14.28
CA LYS A 200 -2.28 -4.72 14.69
C LYS A 200 -2.58 -5.87 13.73
N ASN A 201 -3.38 -6.83 14.23
CA ASN A 201 -3.88 -7.98 13.45
C ASN A 201 -2.76 -8.87 12.89
N VAL A 202 -1.66 -9.01 13.64
CA VAL A 202 -0.58 -9.95 13.31
C VAL A 202 -1.07 -11.36 13.66
N ALA A 203 -1.22 -12.21 12.65
CA ALA A 203 -1.52 -13.62 12.85
C ALA A 203 -0.37 -14.32 13.58
N ALA A 204 -0.66 -15.47 14.20
CA ALA A 204 0.40 -16.27 14.82
C ALA A 204 1.39 -16.77 13.75
N GLY A 205 2.67 -16.44 13.91
CA GLY A 205 3.75 -16.90 13.05
C GLY A 205 3.86 -18.42 13.08
N LYS A 206 4.15 -19.04 11.93
CA LYS A 206 4.31 -20.49 11.75
C LYS A 206 5.73 -20.87 11.33
N ASP A 207 6.33 -20.01 10.50
CA ASP A 207 7.65 -20.22 9.97
C ASP A 207 8.70 -19.36 10.67
N GLY A 208 9.97 -19.73 10.57
CA GLY A 208 11.06 -19.04 11.27
C GLY A 208 11.30 -17.60 10.87
N THR A 209 10.68 -17.14 9.78
CA THR A 209 10.75 -15.77 9.27
C THR A 209 9.49 -14.95 9.54
N ASP A 210 8.47 -15.54 10.16
CA ASP A 210 7.23 -14.86 10.48
C ASP A 210 7.37 -13.95 11.71
N ALA A 211 6.56 -12.90 11.76
CA ALA A 211 6.46 -12.07 12.95
C ALA A 211 5.76 -12.82 14.08
N VAL A 212 6.26 -12.65 15.30
CA VAL A 212 5.66 -13.21 16.52
C VAL A 212 4.66 -12.21 17.10
N ASN A 213 3.43 -12.64 17.38
CA ASN A 213 2.46 -11.82 18.09
C ASN A 213 2.58 -11.96 19.61
N VAL A 214 1.92 -11.06 20.35
CA VAL A 214 1.98 -11.00 21.82
C VAL A 214 1.46 -12.29 22.48
N ASP A 215 0.45 -12.94 21.90
CA ASP A 215 -0.10 -14.17 22.47
C ASP A 215 0.89 -15.33 22.40
N GLN A 216 1.63 -15.47 21.30
CA GLN A 216 2.70 -16.46 21.18
C GLN A 216 3.83 -16.21 22.17
N LEU A 217 4.23 -14.93 22.35
CA LEU A 217 5.23 -14.55 23.33
C LEU A 217 4.79 -14.90 24.75
N ASN A 218 3.58 -14.52 25.13
CA ASN A 218 3.02 -14.78 26.47
C ASN A 218 2.92 -16.29 26.76
N LYS A 219 2.50 -17.08 25.77
CA LYS A 219 2.45 -18.55 25.88
C LYS A 219 3.84 -19.15 26.07
N THR A 220 4.83 -18.67 25.32
CA THR A 220 6.21 -19.14 25.45
C THR A 220 6.79 -18.79 26.83
N VAL A 221 6.59 -17.56 27.29
CA VAL A 221 7.04 -17.11 28.63
C VAL A 221 6.38 -17.96 29.71
N SER A 222 5.07 -18.20 29.64
CA SER A 222 4.35 -19.03 30.60
C SER A 222 4.90 -20.46 30.64
N ASN A 223 5.18 -21.08 29.51
CA ASN A 223 5.76 -22.41 29.43
C ASN A 223 7.16 -22.47 30.07
N VAL A 224 8.01 -21.47 29.83
CA VAL A 224 9.35 -21.38 30.43
C VAL A 224 9.27 -21.22 31.94
N VAL A 225 8.38 -20.34 32.44
CA VAL A 225 8.19 -20.10 33.88
C VAL A 225 7.69 -21.35 34.58
N ASN A 226 6.72 -22.08 34.01
CA ASN A 226 6.21 -23.33 34.55
C ASN A 226 7.30 -24.41 34.57
N ALA A 227 8.05 -24.60 33.49
CA ALA A 227 9.14 -25.57 33.44
C ALA A 227 10.25 -25.25 34.44
N ALA A 228 10.58 -23.98 34.67
CA ALA A 228 11.54 -23.55 35.68
C ALA A 228 11.00 -23.83 37.10
N GLY A 229 9.72 -23.58 37.35
CA GLY A 229 9.05 -23.90 38.63
C GLY A 229 9.11 -25.40 38.94
N ASP A 230 8.79 -26.24 37.98
CA ASP A 230 8.85 -27.70 38.11
C ASP A 230 10.29 -28.18 38.39
N ALA A 231 11.29 -27.60 37.70
CA ALA A 231 12.68 -27.94 37.94
C ALA A 231 13.13 -27.56 39.37
N VAL A 232 12.75 -26.37 39.85
CA VAL A 232 13.03 -25.93 41.22
C VAL A 232 12.35 -26.85 42.25
N ALA A 233 11.10 -27.23 42.02
CA ALA A 233 10.39 -28.16 42.91
C ALA A 233 11.09 -29.55 42.97
N GLN A 234 11.57 -30.04 41.83
CA GLN A 234 12.34 -31.29 41.79
C GLN A 234 13.67 -31.20 42.55
N VAL A 235 14.38 -30.06 42.42
CA VAL A 235 15.63 -29.82 43.18
C VAL A 235 15.35 -29.76 44.67
N ASN A 236 14.32 -29.04 45.12
CA ASN A 236 13.94 -28.95 46.51
C ASN A 236 13.59 -30.34 47.06
N ASN A 237 12.80 -31.14 46.34
CA ASN A 237 12.50 -32.50 46.75
C ASN A 237 13.74 -33.41 46.89
N LYS A 238 14.76 -33.21 46.04
CA LYS A 238 16.04 -33.94 46.15
C LYS A 238 16.84 -33.46 47.39
N VAL A 239 16.86 -32.15 47.65
CA VAL A 239 17.54 -31.57 48.81
C VAL A 239 16.91 -32.08 50.09
N ASP A 240 15.58 -32.09 50.21
CA ASP A 240 14.88 -32.61 51.38
C ASP A 240 15.19 -34.10 51.63
N LYS A 241 15.15 -34.92 50.58
CA LYS A 241 15.52 -36.36 50.68
C LYS A 241 16.98 -36.55 51.10
N LEU A 242 17.89 -35.69 50.60
CA LEU A 242 19.29 -35.71 51.02
C LEU A 242 19.42 -35.31 52.50
N GLY A 243 18.72 -34.28 52.94
CA GLY A 243 18.66 -33.85 54.33
C GLY A 243 18.18 -34.97 55.25
N ASP A 244 17.08 -35.68 54.90
CA ASP A 244 16.58 -36.82 55.62
C ASP A 244 17.61 -37.96 55.73
N ARG A 245 18.30 -38.27 54.65
CA ARG A 245 19.35 -39.33 54.68
C ARG A 245 20.53 -38.95 55.54
N VAL A 246 20.96 -37.67 55.48
CA VAL A 246 22.04 -37.17 56.36
C VAL A 246 21.61 -37.23 57.81
N ASN A 247 20.38 -36.80 58.16
CA ASN A 247 19.89 -36.83 59.50
C ASN A 247 19.80 -38.29 60.05
N LYS A 248 19.32 -39.22 59.20
CA LYS A 248 19.29 -40.67 59.56
C LYS A 248 20.71 -41.22 59.75
N GLY A 249 21.65 -40.88 58.88
CA GLY A 249 23.05 -41.24 59.02
C GLY A 249 23.67 -40.76 60.33
N LEU A 250 23.43 -39.47 60.69
CA LEU A 250 23.93 -38.91 61.94
C LEU A 250 23.26 -39.50 63.16
N ALA A 251 21.96 -39.79 63.10
CA ALA A 251 21.27 -40.51 64.23
C ALA A 251 21.82 -41.92 64.39
N GLY A 252 22.09 -42.65 63.32
CA GLY A 252 22.71 -43.97 63.38
C GLY A 252 24.14 -43.95 63.91
N ALA A 253 24.93 -42.95 63.55
CA ALA A 253 26.27 -42.77 64.10
C ALA A 253 26.23 -42.44 65.63
N ALA A 254 25.30 -41.59 66.02
CA ALA A 254 25.10 -41.28 67.41
C ALA A 254 24.70 -42.53 68.28
N ALA A 255 23.83 -43.37 67.71
CA ALA A 255 23.44 -44.63 68.31
C ALA A 255 24.62 -45.59 68.50
N MET A 256 25.45 -45.72 67.41
CA MET A 256 26.65 -46.58 67.48
C MET A 256 27.72 -46.03 68.47
N ALA A 257 27.86 -44.72 68.54
CA ALA A 257 28.77 -44.10 69.53
C ALA A 257 28.32 -44.30 70.98
N GLY A 258 27.00 -44.39 71.21
CA GLY A 258 26.44 -44.63 72.51
C GLY A 258 26.49 -46.10 72.94
N LEU A 259 26.99 -47.04 72.17
CA LEU A 259 27.16 -48.41 72.55
C LEU A 259 28.35 -48.58 73.54
N GLU A 260 28.04 -48.80 74.74
CA GLU A 260 29.02 -49.10 75.81
C GLU A 260 29.05 -50.62 76.08
N PHE A 261 30.22 -51.19 75.97
CA PHE A 261 30.41 -52.63 76.21
C PHE A 261 30.99 -52.80 77.64
N MET A 262 30.45 -53.80 78.35
CA MET A 262 31.03 -54.19 79.68
C MET A 262 32.45 -54.68 79.47
N ASP A 263 33.28 -54.48 80.48
CA ASP A 263 34.59 -55.10 80.49
C ASP A 263 34.43 -56.62 80.68
N ILE A 264 35.13 -57.37 79.85
CA ILE A 264 35.00 -58.83 79.67
C ILE A 264 36.37 -59.52 79.80
N GLY A 265 36.37 -60.68 80.47
CA GLY A 265 37.56 -61.54 80.54
C GLY A 265 37.87 -62.25 79.23
N ILE A 266 39.00 -62.98 79.20
CA ILE A 266 39.46 -63.77 78.00
C ILE A 266 38.36 -64.77 77.62
N ASN A 267 38.12 -64.99 76.34
CA ASN A 267 37.12 -65.85 75.75
C ASN A 267 35.67 -65.50 76.12
N GLN A 268 35.39 -64.27 76.53
CA GLN A 268 34.04 -63.81 76.80
C GLN A 268 33.59 -62.85 75.67
N ALA A 269 32.26 -62.74 75.56
CA ALA A 269 31.62 -61.82 74.65
C ALA A 269 30.52 -61.07 75.39
N THR A 270 30.26 -59.79 74.97
CA THR A 270 29.16 -58.97 75.47
C THR A 270 28.38 -58.40 74.29
N VAL A 271 27.08 -58.15 74.60
CA VAL A 271 26.15 -57.50 73.67
C VAL A 271 25.71 -56.21 74.26
N ALA A 272 25.67 -55.14 73.51
CA ALA A 272 25.18 -53.84 73.97
C ALA A 272 24.15 -53.31 72.95
N ALA A 273 23.20 -52.50 73.47
CA ALA A 273 22.24 -51.78 72.61
C ALA A 273 22.18 -50.32 73.09
N ALA A 274 21.98 -49.43 72.15
CA ALA A 274 21.87 -47.98 72.36
C ALA A 274 20.86 -47.32 71.42
N VAL A 275 20.31 -46.19 71.79
CA VAL A 275 19.47 -45.34 70.98
C VAL A 275 20.18 -43.99 70.80
N GLY A 276 20.22 -43.47 69.56
CA GLY A 276 20.76 -42.19 69.29
C GLY A 276 19.75 -41.34 68.46
N GLY A 277 19.87 -40.05 68.54
CA GLY A 277 18.98 -39.17 67.79
C GLY A 277 19.70 -37.96 67.27
N TYR A 278 19.21 -37.42 66.11
CA TYR A 278 19.66 -36.17 65.50
C TYR A 278 18.52 -35.50 64.75
N ARG A 279 18.23 -34.22 65.11
CA ARG A 279 17.18 -33.40 64.45
C ARG A 279 15.81 -34.11 64.30
N GLY A 280 15.35 -34.76 65.35
CA GLY A 280 14.08 -35.46 65.40
C GLY A 280 14.10 -36.84 64.69
N THR A 281 15.21 -37.30 64.20
CA THR A 281 15.42 -38.64 63.64
C THR A 281 16.07 -39.50 64.74
N HIS A 282 15.56 -40.72 64.96
CA HIS A 282 16.06 -41.67 65.98
C HIS A 282 16.61 -42.91 65.28
N ALA A 283 17.64 -43.51 65.90
CA ALA A 283 18.23 -44.76 65.46
C ALA A 283 18.45 -45.69 66.65
N VAL A 284 18.37 -46.98 66.39
CA VAL A 284 18.71 -48.03 67.36
C VAL A 284 19.97 -48.69 66.91
N ALA A 285 20.96 -48.88 67.74
CA ALA A 285 22.17 -49.64 67.45
C ALA A 285 22.27 -50.82 68.39
N VAL A 286 22.78 -51.93 67.83
CA VAL A 286 23.15 -53.15 68.59
C VAL A 286 24.59 -53.50 68.22
N GLY A 287 25.37 -53.94 69.17
CA GLY A 287 26.75 -54.33 68.92
C GLY A 287 27.15 -55.50 69.75
N VAL A 288 28.16 -56.20 69.32
CA VAL A 288 28.80 -57.29 70.01
C VAL A 288 30.31 -56.96 70.16
N GLN A 289 30.88 -57.29 71.31
CA GLN A 289 32.31 -57.23 71.59
C GLN A 289 32.80 -58.59 72.07
N ALA A 290 33.94 -59.07 71.58
CA ALA A 290 34.61 -60.28 72.06
C ALA A 290 36.04 -59.98 72.44
N ALA A 291 36.55 -60.73 73.43
CA ALA A 291 37.90 -60.67 73.97
C ALA A 291 38.67 -61.99 73.72
N PRO A 292 39.20 -62.19 72.46
CA PRO A 292 39.92 -63.40 72.10
C PRO A 292 41.25 -63.59 72.90
N THR A 293 41.85 -62.51 73.37
CA THR A 293 43.03 -62.53 74.24
C THR A 293 42.88 -61.47 75.34
N GLU A 294 43.75 -61.50 76.32
CA GLU A 294 43.78 -60.46 77.42
C GLU A 294 43.89 -59.05 76.88
N ASN A 295 44.67 -58.88 75.77
CA ASN A 295 45.01 -57.61 75.22
C ASN A 295 44.26 -57.23 73.94
N THR A 296 43.39 -58.08 73.43
CA THR A 296 42.63 -57.85 72.18
C THR A 296 41.17 -57.75 72.43
N ARG A 297 40.52 -56.74 71.81
CA ARG A 297 39.09 -56.58 71.76
C ARG A 297 38.70 -56.40 70.28
N ILE A 298 37.66 -57.15 69.83
CA ILE A 298 37.04 -57.03 68.52
C ILE A 298 35.58 -56.69 68.76
N ASN A 299 35.05 -55.71 68.06
CA ASN A 299 33.63 -55.36 68.12
C ASN A 299 33.01 -55.20 66.75
N ALA A 300 31.76 -55.49 66.63
CA ALA A 300 30.93 -55.23 65.44
C ALA A 300 29.65 -54.53 65.96
N LYS A 301 29.29 -53.46 65.25
CA LYS A 301 28.13 -52.65 65.55
C LYS A 301 27.28 -52.47 64.28
N VAL A 302 25.95 -52.48 64.46
CA VAL A 302 24.98 -52.15 63.40
C VAL A 302 23.98 -51.18 64.00
N ALA A 303 23.63 -50.14 63.28
CA ALA A 303 22.57 -49.21 63.62
C ALA A 303 21.53 -49.18 62.49
N MET A 304 20.27 -49.02 62.91
CA MET A 304 19.13 -48.88 61.99
C MET A 304 18.30 -47.67 62.39
N THR A 305 17.84 -46.94 61.41
CA THR A 305 16.88 -45.83 61.59
C THR A 305 15.49 -46.31 61.17
N PRO A 306 14.51 -46.44 62.07
CA PRO A 306 13.15 -46.82 61.73
C PRO A 306 12.49 -45.75 60.85
N GLY A 307 11.58 -46.15 59.97
CA GLY A 307 10.81 -45.24 59.12
C GLY A 307 10.52 -45.80 57.73
N SER A 308 9.92 -45.01 56.86
CA SER A 308 9.50 -45.42 55.49
C SER A 308 10.66 -45.87 54.60
N ARG A 309 11.87 -45.48 54.92
CA ARG A 309 13.13 -46.02 54.36
C ARG A 309 14.08 -46.22 55.54
N THR A 310 14.38 -47.47 55.86
CA THR A 310 15.35 -47.83 56.85
C THR A 310 16.76 -47.63 56.30
N GLU A 311 17.56 -46.80 56.96
CA GLU A 311 18.99 -46.67 56.65
C GLU A 311 19.74 -47.55 57.64
N THR A 312 20.66 -48.36 57.16
CA THR A 312 21.46 -49.26 57.95
C THR A 312 22.92 -48.84 57.90
N MET A 313 23.56 -48.82 59.02
CA MET A 313 24.99 -48.50 59.16
C MET A 313 25.65 -49.67 59.93
N TYR A 314 26.88 -49.93 59.65
CA TYR A 314 27.68 -50.91 60.40
C TYR A 314 29.09 -50.40 60.64
N SER A 315 29.71 -50.86 61.64
CA SER A 315 31.15 -50.69 61.88
C SER A 315 31.76 -51.94 62.53
N ILE A 316 32.97 -52.23 62.14
CA ILE A 316 33.77 -53.28 62.72
C ILE A 316 35.06 -52.65 63.23
N GLY A 317 35.45 -52.91 64.44
CA GLY A 317 36.64 -52.37 65.04
C GLY A 317 37.41 -53.45 65.87
N ALA A 318 38.73 -53.26 65.90
CA ALA A 318 39.58 -54.05 66.74
C ALA A 318 40.53 -53.12 67.53
N SER A 319 40.79 -53.46 68.76
CA SER A 319 41.78 -52.72 69.58
C SER A 319 42.70 -53.71 70.31
N TYR A 320 43.95 -53.27 70.40
CA TYR A 320 44.99 -54.06 71.12
C TYR A 320 45.67 -53.14 72.13
N ARG A 321 45.77 -53.72 73.37
CA ARG A 321 46.44 -53.03 74.48
C ARG A 321 47.89 -53.54 74.58
N PHE A 322 48.80 -52.64 74.53
CA PHE A 322 50.22 -52.91 74.75
C PHE A 322 50.72 -52.04 75.93
N ASN A 323 51.64 -52.64 76.67
CA ASN A 323 52.26 -51.89 77.77
C ASN A 323 53.41 -51.06 77.22
N TRP A 324 53.34 -49.75 77.41
CA TRP A 324 54.44 -48.88 77.05
C TRP A 324 55.33 -48.78 78.31
N ARG A 325 56.63 -49.16 78.18
CA ARG A 325 57.64 -48.92 79.23
C ARG A 325 58.43 -47.68 78.84
#